data_b6468638c93169607bc015c6593a01ec
#
_entry.id   b6468638c93169607bc015c6593a01ec
#
_cell.length_a   1.000
_cell.length_b   1.000
_cell.length_c   1.000
_cell.angle_alpha   90.00
_cell.angle_beta   90.00
_cell.angle_gamma   90.00
#
_symmetry.space_group_name_H-M   'P 1'
#
loop_
_entity.id
_entity.type
_entity.pdbx_description
1 polymer ?
#
loop_
_entity_poly.entity_id
_entity_poly.type
_entity_poly.pdbx_seq_one_letter_code
_entity_poly.pdbx_strand_id
1 'polypeptide(L)'
;MLEKNGRKETGVYGIGGRQSYDSYLKEDNWKNVCDEALRIASVNLESIPAPAGEMKVVLGPGWPAILIHEAVCHGLEGDFNRK
;
A
#
# COMPACT_ATOMS: atom_id res chain seq x y z
N MET A 1 2.40 -10.08 11.38
CA MET A 1 2.05 -9.40 12.65
C MET A 1 3.25 -9.43 13.57
N LEU A 2 3.54 -8.32 14.21
CA LEU A 2 4.57 -8.17 15.24
C LEU A 2 3.94 -7.68 16.54
N GLU A 3 4.57 -8.03 17.65
CA GLU A 3 4.20 -7.53 18.98
C GLU A 3 5.44 -7.00 19.71
N LYS A 4 5.30 -5.83 20.32
CA LYS A 4 6.33 -5.22 21.17
C LYS A 4 5.65 -4.46 22.31
N ASN A 5 5.97 -4.81 23.55
CA ASN A 5 5.43 -4.15 24.75
C ASN A 5 3.88 -4.09 24.80
N GLY A 6 3.21 -5.16 24.35
CA GLY A 6 1.75 -5.25 24.31
C GLY A 6 1.09 -4.57 23.11
N ARG A 7 1.81 -3.81 22.30
CA ARG A 7 1.32 -3.26 21.03
C ARG A 7 1.50 -4.29 19.93
N LYS A 8 0.42 -4.56 19.21
CA LYS A 8 0.39 -5.49 18.07
C LYS A 8 0.12 -4.72 16.78
N GLU A 9 0.94 -4.96 15.77
CA GLU A 9 0.79 -4.32 14.46
C GLU A 9 0.95 -5.32 13.33
N THR A 10 0.30 -5.02 12.22
CA THR A 10 0.31 -5.87 11.04
C THR A 10 0.99 -5.14 9.88
N GLY A 11 1.82 -5.86 9.15
CA GLY A 11 2.31 -5.45 7.85
C GLY A 11 1.73 -6.38 6.78
N VAL A 12 1.31 -5.81 5.68
CA VAL A 12 0.80 -6.55 4.52
C VAL A 12 1.52 -6.03 3.29
N TYR A 13 1.97 -6.94 2.46
CA TYR A 13 2.56 -6.62 1.17
C TYR A 13 2.14 -7.67 0.14
N GLY A 14 1.93 -7.27 -1.09
CA GLY A 14 1.54 -8.15 -2.18
C GLY A 14 2.21 -7.73 -3.47
N ILE A 15 2.45 -8.70 -4.32
CA ILE A 15 2.93 -8.47 -5.68
C ILE A 15 1.94 -9.09 -6.66
N GLY A 16 1.85 -8.49 -7.83
CA GLY A 16 1.01 -8.99 -8.90
C GLY A 16 1.49 -8.46 -10.24
N GLY A 17 1.07 -9.11 -11.31
CA GLY A 17 1.44 -8.68 -12.65
C GLY A 17 0.99 -9.68 -13.70
N ARG A 18 1.07 -9.28 -14.96
CA ARG A 18 0.73 -10.11 -16.11
C ARG A 18 1.95 -10.93 -16.53
N GLN A 19 2.24 -11.98 -15.76
CA GLN A 19 3.39 -12.86 -16.01
C GLN A 19 3.08 -14.31 -15.59
N SER A 20 3.99 -15.24 -15.93
CA SER A 20 3.88 -16.65 -15.50
C SER A 20 3.90 -16.75 -13.98
N TYR A 21 3.09 -17.65 -13.42
CA TYR A 21 3.05 -17.92 -11.99
C TYR A 21 4.41 -18.35 -11.41
N ASP A 22 5.20 -19.06 -12.19
CA ASP A 22 6.55 -19.51 -11.78
C ASP A 22 7.47 -18.35 -11.35
N SER A 23 7.26 -17.16 -11.92
CA SER A 23 8.04 -15.99 -11.54
C SER A 23 7.79 -15.53 -10.10
N TYR A 24 6.58 -15.80 -9.55
CA TYR A 24 6.26 -15.48 -8.16
C TYR A 24 6.83 -16.50 -7.18
N LEU A 25 7.10 -17.73 -7.64
CA LEU A 25 7.67 -18.82 -6.83
C LEU A 25 9.19 -18.71 -6.70
N LYS A 26 9.85 -17.82 -7.42
CA LYS A 26 11.29 -17.59 -7.27
C LYS A 26 11.58 -17.11 -5.85
N GLU A 27 12.66 -17.67 -5.28
CA GLU A 27 13.02 -17.43 -3.89
C GLU A 27 13.19 -15.94 -3.57
N ASP A 28 13.85 -15.20 -4.42
CA ASP A 28 14.05 -13.76 -4.24
C ASP A 28 12.72 -12.97 -4.22
N ASN A 29 11.73 -13.39 -4.99
CA ASN A 29 10.45 -12.69 -5.05
C ASN A 29 9.61 -12.90 -3.79
N TRP A 30 9.41 -14.16 -3.36
CA TRP A 30 8.60 -14.41 -2.16
C TRP A 30 9.30 -13.96 -0.88
N LYS A 31 10.64 -14.05 -0.81
CA LYS A 31 11.41 -13.49 0.31
C LYS A 31 11.23 -11.98 0.40
N ASN A 32 11.37 -11.28 -0.71
CA ASN A 32 11.16 -9.83 -0.74
C ASN A 32 9.75 -9.43 -0.27
N VAL A 33 8.73 -10.20 -0.64
CA VAL A 33 7.34 -9.97 -0.16
C VAL A 33 7.26 -10.13 1.36
N CYS A 34 7.88 -11.16 1.91
CA CYS A 34 7.91 -11.39 3.36
C CYS A 34 8.68 -10.30 4.10
N ASP A 35 9.84 -9.91 3.58
CA ASP A 35 10.70 -8.89 4.18
C ASP A 35 10.01 -7.52 4.17
N GLU A 36 9.33 -7.18 3.08
CA GLU A 36 8.60 -5.92 2.99
C GLU A 36 7.38 -5.89 3.93
N ALA A 37 6.64 -6.99 4.04
CA ALA A 37 5.55 -7.11 5.01
C ALA A 37 6.07 -6.98 6.46
N LEU A 38 7.22 -7.58 6.76
CA LEU A 38 7.88 -7.46 8.06
C LEU A 38 8.34 -6.02 8.33
N ARG A 39 8.95 -5.37 7.34
CA ARG A 39 9.37 -3.96 7.43
C ARG A 39 8.19 -3.05 7.74
N ILE A 40 7.06 -3.22 7.05
CA ILE A 40 5.83 -2.44 7.28
C ILE A 40 5.32 -2.65 8.71
N ALA A 41 5.25 -3.89 9.19
CA ALA A 41 4.83 -4.17 10.56
C ALA A 41 5.76 -3.54 11.60
N SER A 42 7.07 -3.54 11.35
CA SER A 42 8.07 -2.93 12.23
C SER A 42 7.91 -1.41 12.30
N VAL A 43 7.71 -0.76 11.16
CA VAL A 43 7.45 0.69 11.10
C VAL A 43 6.15 1.04 11.82
N ASN A 44 5.10 0.24 11.65
CA ASN A 44 3.82 0.46 12.32
C ASN A 44 3.94 0.37 13.84
N LEU A 45 4.79 -0.50 14.37
CA LEU A 45 5.04 -0.57 15.82
C LEU A 45 5.59 0.74 16.42
N GLU A 46 6.31 1.50 15.63
CA GLU A 46 6.91 2.78 16.03
C GLU A 46 6.09 4.00 15.58
N SER A 47 4.98 3.75 14.87
CA SER A 47 4.14 4.83 14.35
C SER A 47 3.43 5.60 15.48
N ILE A 48 3.25 6.88 15.25
CA ILE A 48 2.45 7.79 16.07
C ILE A 48 1.18 8.19 15.31
N PRO A 49 0.13 8.65 15.96
CA PRO A 49 -1.05 9.19 15.29
C PRO A 49 -0.68 10.30 14.31
N ALA A 50 -1.25 10.26 13.11
CA ALA A 50 -1.07 11.32 12.14
C ALA A 50 -1.69 12.63 12.65
N PRO A 51 -1.05 13.79 12.44
CA PRO A 51 -1.64 15.07 12.80
C PRO A 51 -2.90 15.32 11.95
N ALA A 52 -3.95 15.83 12.60
CA ALA A 52 -5.17 16.24 11.93
C ALA A 52 -5.20 17.78 11.78
N GLY A 53 -5.64 18.26 10.63
CA GLY A 53 -5.75 19.69 10.37
C GLY A 53 -5.42 20.07 8.92
N GLU A 54 -5.51 21.33 8.63
CA GLU A 54 -5.12 21.87 7.32
C GLU A 54 -3.60 21.93 7.21
N MET A 55 -3.04 21.30 6.18
CA MET A 55 -1.60 21.27 5.95
C MET A 55 -1.26 21.09 4.48
N LYS A 56 -0.03 21.42 4.11
CA LYS A 56 0.51 21.11 2.78
C LYS A 56 0.87 19.63 2.72
N VAL A 57 0.37 18.94 1.69
CA VAL A 57 0.59 17.50 1.49
C VAL A 57 1.30 17.25 0.17
N VAL A 58 2.32 16.43 0.19
CA VAL A 58 2.97 15.90 -1.02
C VAL A 58 2.59 14.44 -1.15
N LEU A 59 1.94 14.10 -2.26
CA LEU A 59 1.55 12.72 -2.57
C LEU A 59 2.68 12.06 -3.37
N GLY A 60 3.27 11.00 -2.82
CA GLY A 60 4.21 10.14 -3.52
C GLY A 60 3.51 9.11 -4.44
N PRO A 61 4.27 8.33 -5.23
CA PRO A 61 3.71 7.24 -6.03
C PRO A 61 3.20 6.09 -5.14
N GLY A 62 2.30 5.26 -5.68
CA GLY A 62 1.74 4.10 -5.00
C GLY A 62 0.33 4.35 -4.47
N TRP A 63 0.02 3.88 -3.27
CA TRP A 63 -1.30 4.00 -2.65
C TRP A 63 -1.94 5.39 -2.67
N PRO A 64 -1.22 6.50 -2.53
CA PRO A 64 -1.82 7.84 -2.67
C PRO A 64 -2.46 8.09 -4.03
N ALA A 65 -2.09 7.36 -5.08
CA ALA A 65 -2.74 7.43 -6.39
C ALA A 65 -4.23 7.03 -6.34
N ILE A 66 -4.63 6.19 -5.40
CA ILE A 66 -6.04 5.82 -5.20
C ILE A 66 -6.87 7.04 -4.81
N LEU A 67 -6.34 7.95 -4.02
CA LEU A 67 -7.05 9.18 -3.69
C LEU A 67 -7.38 10.01 -4.95
N ILE A 68 -6.45 10.07 -5.90
CA ILE A 68 -6.68 10.75 -7.19
C ILE A 68 -7.67 9.94 -8.04
N HIS A 69 -7.58 8.61 -8.00
CA HIS A 69 -8.50 7.73 -8.69
C HIS A 69 -9.94 7.97 -8.23
N GLU A 70 -10.20 7.94 -6.94
CA GLU A 70 -11.54 8.16 -6.38
C GLU A 70 -12.06 9.60 -6.62
N ALA A 71 -11.17 10.59 -6.52
CA ALA A 71 -11.57 11.98 -6.65
C ALA A 71 -11.83 12.42 -8.11
N VAL A 72 -11.14 11.86 -9.08
CA VAL A 72 -11.13 12.35 -10.47
C VAL A 72 -11.38 11.25 -11.49
N CYS A 73 -10.72 10.08 -11.37
CA CYS A 73 -10.69 9.10 -12.44
C CYS A 73 -12.06 8.46 -12.68
N HIS A 74 -12.85 8.20 -11.66
CA HIS A 74 -14.23 7.72 -11.83
C HIS A 74 -15.08 8.69 -12.64
N GLY A 75 -14.92 10.00 -12.45
CA GLY A 75 -15.59 11.01 -13.25
C GLY A 75 -15.18 11.04 -14.73
N LEU A 76 -14.06 10.42 -15.07
CA LEU A 76 -13.53 10.34 -16.44
C LEU A 76 -13.90 9.04 -17.15
N GLU A 77 -14.61 8.13 -16.49
CA GLU A 77 -15.05 6.87 -17.09
C GLU A 77 -16.05 7.11 -18.22
N GLY A 78 -15.97 6.28 -19.26
CA GLY A 78 -16.79 6.43 -20.45
C GLY A 78 -18.29 6.38 -20.20
N ASP A 79 -18.72 5.69 -19.14
CA ASP A 79 -20.13 5.57 -18.77
C ASP A 79 -20.72 6.90 -18.29
N PHE A 80 -19.91 7.73 -17.65
CA PHE A 80 -20.30 9.07 -17.22
C PHE A 80 -20.19 10.12 -18.33
N ASN A 81 -19.28 9.93 -19.29
CA ASN A 81 -18.95 10.92 -20.32
C ASN A 81 -19.63 10.68 -21.68
N ARG A 82 -20.41 9.62 -21.83
CA ARG A 82 -21.15 9.28 -23.06
C ARG A 82 -22.62 9.73 -23.07
N LYS A 83 -22.92 10.83 -22.51
CA LYS A 83 -24.28 11.42 -22.59
C LYS A 83 -24.37 12.38 -23.75
#